data_28303a0839490b2415aad2fd442600e8
#
_entry.id   28303a0839490b2415aad2fd442600e8
#
_cell.length_a   1.000
_cell.length_b   1.000
_cell.length_c   1.000
_cell.angle_alpha   90.00
_cell.angle_beta   90.00
_cell.angle_gamma   90.00
#
_symmetry.space_group_name_H-M   'P 1'
#
loop_
_entity.id
_entity.type
_entity.pdbx_description
1 polymer ?
#
loop_
_entity_poly.entity_id
_entity_poly.type
_entity_poly.pdbx_seq_one_letter_code
_entity_poly.pdbx_strand_id
1 'polypeptide(L)'
;MADNYVQKSVSLYRDAKNNLYWLFPNNTIERGFYILGLPAKKFDAASTDCMTLIHETLDLMQYCRSVTYDDATQDLKARFKAEVKLWSGSPGLQKASSAVLTIYLTDNEFCIDVFSAKKEERGAYKYTIKRPLEASHEEFAEALNEAFEFYK
;
A
#
# COMPACT_ATOMS: atom_id res chain seq x y z
N MET A 1 3.65 -25.46 -11.37
CA MET A 1 4.32 -24.28 -11.87
C MET A 1 3.51 -23.01 -11.95
N ALA A 2 2.56 -22.88 -11.13
CA ALA A 2 1.80 -21.65 -11.03
C ALA A 2 2.57 -20.58 -10.27
N ASP A 3 3.87 -20.70 -10.24
CA ASP A 3 4.69 -20.06 -9.23
C ASP A 3 5.04 -18.62 -9.57
N ASN A 4 4.62 -18.16 -10.74
CA ASN A 4 4.88 -16.79 -11.19
C ASN A 4 3.67 -15.89 -11.04
N TYR A 5 2.67 -16.32 -10.27
CA TYR A 5 1.54 -15.46 -9.97
C TYR A 5 2.00 -14.30 -9.13
N VAL A 6 1.76 -13.10 -9.63
CA VAL A 6 2.08 -11.87 -8.93
C VAL A 6 0.78 -11.13 -8.67
N GLN A 7 0.41 -10.97 -7.42
CA GLN A 7 -0.76 -10.19 -7.08
C GLN A 7 -0.48 -8.71 -7.26
N LYS A 8 -1.37 -8.02 -7.93
CA LYS A 8 -1.31 -6.55 -8.06
C LYS A 8 -1.78 -5.95 -6.75
N SER A 9 -0.85 -5.44 -5.97
CA SER A 9 -1.11 -4.99 -4.61
C SER A 9 -0.24 -3.80 -4.23
N VAL A 10 -0.82 -2.81 -3.55
CA VAL A 10 -0.12 -1.60 -3.11
C VAL A 10 -0.50 -1.34 -1.65
N SER A 11 0.48 -1.03 -0.84
CA SER A 11 0.27 -0.59 0.54
C SER A 11 0.23 0.93 0.61
N LEU A 12 -0.77 1.46 1.30
CA LEU A 12 -0.94 2.90 1.53
C LEU A 12 -0.78 3.19 3.01
N TYR A 13 0.13 4.11 3.32
CA TYR A 13 0.35 4.60 4.68
C TYR A 13 -0.02 6.06 4.78
N ARG A 14 -0.62 6.44 5.91
CA ARG A 14 -0.89 7.84 6.24
C ARG A 14 0.09 8.28 7.31
N ASP A 15 1.02 9.15 6.94
CA ASP A 15 1.94 9.76 7.90
C ASP A 15 1.29 11.03 8.45
N ALA A 16 0.61 10.89 9.59
CA ALA A 16 -0.13 12.00 10.18
C ALA A 16 0.79 13.12 10.69
N LYS A 17 1.99 12.75 11.13
CA LYS A 17 2.95 13.73 11.65
C LYS A 17 3.41 14.71 10.58
N ASN A 18 3.70 14.20 9.38
CA ASN A 18 4.21 15.00 8.28
C ASN A 18 3.13 15.35 7.25
N ASN A 19 1.89 14.92 7.50
CA ASN A 19 0.75 15.15 6.63
C ASN A 19 0.97 14.62 5.20
N LEU A 20 1.43 13.37 5.10
CA LEU A 20 1.78 12.74 3.84
C LEU A 20 1.03 11.44 3.65
N TYR A 21 0.86 11.06 2.37
CA TYR A 21 0.53 9.70 1.97
C TYR A 21 1.77 9.05 1.38
N TRP A 22 1.95 7.76 1.68
CA TRP A 22 3.00 6.93 1.13
C TRP A 22 2.38 5.75 0.42
N LEU A 23 2.83 5.46 -0.80
CA LEU A 23 2.40 4.31 -1.58
C LEU A 23 3.61 3.43 -1.90
N PHE A 24 3.46 2.12 -1.69
CA PHE A 24 4.50 1.13 -1.98
C PHE A 24 3.89 -0.04 -2.74
N PRO A 25 4.48 -0.46 -3.87
CA PRO A 25 4.06 -1.72 -4.47
C PRO A 25 4.47 -2.87 -3.57
N ASN A 26 3.63 -3.90 -3.49
CA ASN A 26 3.95 -5.10 -2.70
C ASN A 26 4.56 -6.16 -3.62
N ASN A 27 5.71 -6.69 -3.23
CA ASN A 27 6.33 -7.81 -3.93
C ASN A 27 5.96 -9.11 -3.24
N THR A 28 5.65 -10.14 -4.03
CA THR A 28 5.30 -11.46 -3.51
C THR A 28 6.58 -12.27 -3.30
N ILE A 29 6.73 -12.84 -2.11
CA ILE A 29 7.82 -13.76 -1.81
C ILE A 29 7.32 -15.20 -2.01
N GLU A 30 8.22 -16.10 -2.33
CA GLU A 30 7.93 -17.49 -2.69
C GLU A 30 7.11 -18.31 -1.69
N ARG A 31 6.84 -17.81 -0.51
CA ARG A 31 6.02 -18.50 0.51
C ARG A 31 4.69 -17.83 0.78
N GLY A 32 4.26 -16.96 -0.13
CA GLY A 32 2.99 -16.26 0.02
C GLY A 32 3.03 -15.04 0.93
N PHE A 33 4.22 -14.61 1.30
CA PHE A 33 4.38 -13.37 2.06
C PHE A 33 4.62 -12.19 1.12
N TYR A 34 4.35 -10.99 1.62
CA TYR A 34 4.64 -9.77 0.90
C TYR A 34 5.80 -9.02 1.54
N ILE A 35 6.56 -8.34 0.71
CA ILE A 35 7.55 -7.37 1.16
C ILE A 35 7.28 -6.07 0.40
N LEU A 36 7.38 -4.94 1.09
CA LEU A 36 7.22 -3.65 0.45
C LEU A 36 8.30 -3.46 -0.60
N GLY A 37 7.89 -3.07 -1.79
CA GLY A 37 8.79 -2.91 -2.91
C GLY A 37 9.04 -1.45 -3.26
N LEU A 38 9.74 -1.24 -4.36
CA LEU A 38 10.07 0.07 -4.88
C LEU A 38 9.61 0.17 -6.33
N PRO A 39 9.32 1.37 -6.85
CA PRO A 39 9.53 2.67 -6.21
C PRO A 39 8.44 2.98 -5.18
N ALA A 40 8.80 3.75 -4.18
CA ALA A 40 7.83 4.32 -3.26
C ALA A 40 7.43 5.72 -3.75
N LYS A 41 6.18 6.10 -3.53
CA LYS A 41 5.68 7.42 -3.89
C LYS A 41 5.15 8.15 -2.66
N LYS A 42 5.38 9.44 -2.61
CA LYS A 42 5.00 10.30 -1.50
C LYS A 42 4.14 11.44 -2.01
N PHE A 43 3.05 11.73 -1.32
CA PHE A 43 2.12 12.79 -1.70
C PHE A 43 1.75 13.64 -0.49
N ASP A 44 1.61 14.95 -0.70
CA ASP A 44 1.08 15.85 0.30
C ASP A 44 -0.40 15.56 0.53
N ALA A 45 -0.77 15.23 1.77
CA ALA A 45 -2.14 14.82 2.08
C ALA A 45 -3.15 15.95 1.95
N ALA A 46 -2.72 17.21 2.13
CA ALA A 46 -3.62 18.35 2.04
C ALA A 46 -4.01 18.67 0.59
N SER A 47 -3.16 18.31 -0.38
CA SER A 47 -3.37 18.67 -1.80
C SER A 47 -3.62 17.49 -2.72
N THR A 48 -3.67 16.27 -2.19
CA THR A 48 -3.84 15.06 -3.01
C THR A 48 -5.21 14.45 -2.75
N ASP A 49 -6.02 14.32 -3.79
CA ASP A 49 -7.35 13.72 -3.68
C ASP A 49 -7.32 12.21 -3.90
N CYS A 50 -8.44 11.56 -3.60
CA CYS A 50 -8.56 10.11 -3.73
C CYS A 50 -8.40 9.65 -5.19
N MET A 51 -8.85 10.44 -6.14
CA MET A 51 -8.74 10.09 -7.56
C MET A 51 -7.27 10.01 -7.98
N THR A 52 -6.46 10.97 -7.56
CA THR A 52 -5.02 10.97 -7.79
C THR A 52 -4.36 9.75 -7.13
N LEU A 53 -4.74 9.45 -5.88
CA LEU A 53 -4.19 8.27 -5.19
C LEU A 53 -4.56 6.98 -5.90
N ILE A 54 -5.77 6.86 -6.44
CA ILE A 54 -6.17 5.68 -7.21
C ILE A 54 -5.34 5.55 -8.49
N HIS A 55 -5.17 6.62 -9.25
CA HIS A 55 -4.36 6.60 -10.47
C HIS A 55 -2.91 6.21 -10.17
N GLU A 56 -2.34 6.77 -9.12
CA GLU A 56 -0.97 6.46 -8.71
C GLU A 56 -0.84 5.03 -8.18
N THR A 57 -1.86 4.56 -7.47
CA THR A 57 -1.91 3.17 -6.98
C THR A 57 -1.93 2.18 -8.14
N LEU A 58 -2.81 2.40 -9.12
CA LEU A 58 -2.90 1.52 -10.29
C LEU A 58 -1.60 1.54 -11.10
N ASP A 59 -0.97 2.71 -11.21
CA ASP A 59 0.33 2.83 -11.88
C ASP A 59 1.42 2.04 -11.15
N LEU A 60 1.45 2.09 -9.83
CA LEU A 60 2.43 1.34 -9.04
C LEU A 60 2.27 -0.17 -9.16
N MET A 61 1.09 -0.65 -9.48
CA MET A 61 0.85 -2.09 -9.61
C MET A 61 1.71 -2.74 -10.72
N GLN A 62 2.18 -1.98 -11.70
CA GLN A 62 3.10 -2.50 -12.72
C GLN A 62 4.45 -2.91 -12.15
N TYR A 63 4.81 -2.42 -10.98
CA TYR A 63 6.09 -2.74 -10.33
C TYR A 63 6.00 -3.92 -9.37
N CYS A 64 4.79 -4.46 -9.15
CA CYS A 64 4.61 -5.66 -8.34
C CYS A 64 5.27 -6.84 -9.02
N ARG A 65 6.07 -7.60 -8.27
CA ARG A 65 6.78 -8.74 -8.83
C ARG A 65 6.99 -9.81 -7.78
N SER A 66 7.30 -11.01 -8.24
CA SER A 66 7.72 -12.10 -7.38
C SER A 66 9.23 -12.00 -7.15
N VAL A 67 9.66 -12.13 -5.91
CA VAL A 67 11.07 -12.07 -5.53
C VAL A 67 11.40 -13.26 -4.65
N THR A 68 12.65 -13.72 -4.72
CA THR A 68 13.11 -14.76 -3.79
C THR A 68 13.49 -14.15 -2.45
N TYR A 69 13.29 -14.91 -1.40
CA TYR A 69 13.57 -14.44 -0.04
C TYR A 69 15.04 -14.03 0.14
N ASP A 70 15.97 -14.84 -0.42
CA ASP A 70 17.39 -14.63 -0.19
C ASP A 70 18.00 -13.48 -1.00
N ASP A 71 17.61 -13.35 -2.27
CA ASP A 71 18.27 -12.40 -3.17
C ASP A 71 17.76 -10.99 -3.04
N ALA A 72 16.46 -10.83 -2.79
CA ALA A 72 15.83 -9.52 -2.81
C ALA A 72 15.69 -8.89 -1.44
N THR A 73 15.64 -9.69 -0.37
CA THR A 73 15.29 -9.16 0.95
C THR A 73 16.33 -8.23 1.52
N GLN A 74 17.62 -8.52 1.34
CA GLN A 74 18.66 -7.67 1.93
C GLN A 74 18.83 -6.37 1.17
N ASP A 75 18.91 -6.44 -0.15
CA ASP A 75 19.06 -5.25 -0.99
C ASP A 75 17.83 -4.37 -0.94
N LEU A 76 16.63 -4.97 -1.03
CA LEU A 76 15.39 -4.21 -0.97
C LEU A 76 15.17 -3.57 0.39
N LYS A 77 15.48 -4.28 1.48
CA LYS A 77 15.39 -3.71 2.82
C LYS A 77 16.33 -2.53 3.02
N ALA A 78 17.56 -2.65 2.54
CA ALA A 78 18.53 -1.57 2.66
C ALA A 78 18.12 -0.35 1.84
N ARG A 79 17.68 -0.57 0.60
CA ARG A 79 17.22 0.51 -0.28
C ARG A 79 15.95 1.15 0.25
N PHE A 80 15.01 0.33 0.72
CA PHE A 80 13.76 0.82 1.32
C PHE A 80 14.04 1.67 2.55
N LYS A 81 14.89 1.19 3.45
CA LYS A 81 15.27 1.94 4.65
C LYS A 81 15.90 3.28 4.31
N ALA A 82 16.84 3.28 3.36
CA ALA A 82 17.53 4.49 2.94
C ALA A 82 16.55 5.49 2.34
N GLU A 83 15.63 5.03 1.49
CA GLU A 83 14.66 5.88 0.83
C GLU A 83 13.63 6.46 1.82
N VAL A 84 13.09 5.63 2.69
CA VAL A 84 12.14 6.07 3.71
C VAL A 84 12.80 7.05 4.69
N LYS A 85 14.04 6.76 5.11
CA LYS A 85 14.78 7.65 6.00
C LYS A 85 15.05 9.00 5.35
N LEU A 86 15.41 8.99 4.07
CA LEU A 86 15.68 10.22 3.33
C LEU A 86 14.44 11.10 3.24
N TRP A 87 13.28 10.48 3.07
CA TRP A 87 12.04 11.23 2.83
C TRP A 87 11.32 11.62 4.11
N SER A 88 11.33 10.76 5.12
CA SER A 88 10.57 11.01 6.36
C SER A 88 11.43 11.52 7.51
N GLY A 89 12.75 11.37 7.42
CA GLY A 89 13.64 11.70 8.52
C GLY A 89 13.51 10.79 9.73
N SER A 90 12.75 9.69 9.61
CA SER A 90 12.47 8.78 10.72
C SER A 90 12.69 7.33 10.29
N PRO A 91 13.39 6.53 11.09
CA PRO A 91 13.45 5.09 10.85
C PRO A 91 12.14 4.44 11.29
N GLY A 92 11.52 3.67 10.43
CA GLY A 92 10.32 2.92 10.76
C GLY A 92 9.03 3.68 10.48
N LEU A 93 8.64 3.65 9.21
CA LEU A 93 7.41 4.26 8.73
C LEU A 93 6.18 3.81 9.52
N GLN A 94 6.14 2.55 9.96
CA GLN A 94 5.01 2.01 10.71
C GLN A 94 4.74 2.74 12.04
N LYS A 95 5.78 3.30 12.64
CA LYS A 95 5.63 4.05 13.90
C LYS A 95 5.05 5.44 13.67
N ALA A 96 5.24 5.98 12.47
CA ALA A 96 4.76 7.31 12.12
C ALA A 96 3.37 7.29 11.48
N SER A 97 2.92 6.12 10.98
CA SER A 97 1.67 6.00 10.23
C SER A 97 0.47 5.89 11.13
N SER A 98 -0.58 6.64 10.80
CA SER A 98 -1.86 6.59 11.50
C SER A 98 -2.88 5.72 10.79
N ALA A 99 -2.58 5.28 9.56
CA ALA A 99 -3.49 4.45 8.77
C ALA A 99 -2.70 3.56 7.84
N VAL A 100 -3.16 2.33 7.68
CA VAL A 100 -2.57 1.36 6.75
C VAL A 100 -3.70 0.72 5.96
N LEU A 101 -3.62 0.81 4.65
CA LEU A 101 -4.54 0.15 3.72
C LEU A 101 -3.73 -0.71 2.77
N THR A 102 -4.31 -1.84 2.37
CA THR A 102 -3.77 -2.62 1.25
C THR A 102 -4.79 -2.60 0.13
N ILE A 103 -4.39 -2.11 -1.04
CA ILE A 103 -5.25 -2.00 -2.23
C ILE A 103 -4.76 -3.04 -3.22
N TYR A 104 -5.65 -3.93 -3.66
CA TYR A 104 -5.23 -5.02 -4.55
C TYR A 104 -6.34 -5.40 -5.52
N LEU A 105 -5.93 -6.07 -6.60
CA LEU A 105 -6.84 -6.58 -7.61
C LEU A 105 -6.88 -8.10 -7.54
N THR A 106 -8.09 -8.65 -7.66
CA THR A 106 -8.28 -10.08 -7.95
C THR A 106 -8.71 -10.22 -9.41
N ASP A 107 -9.04 -11.42 -9.84
CA ASP A 107 -9.53 -11.65 -11.20
C ASP A 107 -10.82 -10.90 -11.49
N ASN A 108 -11.62 -10.61 -10.46
CA ASN A 108 -12.96 -10.06 -10.61
C ASN A 108 -13.19 -8.76 -9.87
N GLU A 109 -12.31 -8.38 -8.95
CA GLU A 109 -12.62 -7.29 -8.02
C GLU A 109 -11.42 -6.39 -7.74
N PHE A 110 -11.73 -5.13 -7.47
CA PHE A 110 -10.84 -4.17 -6.82
C PHE A 110 -11.15 -4.21 -5.33
N CYS A 111 -10.13 -4.39 -4.49
CA CYS A 111 -10.30 -4.57 -3.06
C CYS A 111 -9.43 -3.62 -2.26
N ILE A 112 -9.97 -3.16 -1.12
CA ILE A 112 -9.22 -2.38 -0.14
C ILE A 112 -9.38 -3.08 1.20
N ASP A 113 -8.28 -3.60 1.74
CA ASP A 113 -8.25 -4.12 3.11
C ASP A 113 -7.92 -2.99 4.07
N VAL A 114 -8.76 -2.82 5.08
CA VAL A 114 -8.62 -1.78 6.09
C VAL A 114 -8.08 -2.40 7.37
N PHE A 115 -6.98 -1.83 7.89
CA PHE A 115 -6.34 -2.31 9.12
C PHE A 115 -6.41 -1.23 10.19
N SER A 116 -6.38 -1.64 11.45
CA SER A 116 -6.44 -0.71 12.57
C SER A 116 -5.16 0.10 12.68
N ALA A 117 -5.32 1.41 12.94
CA ALA A 117 -4.21 2.31 13.28
C ALA A 117 -4.08 2.52 14.79
N LYS A 118 -4.98 1.95 15.59
CA LYS A 118 -4.92 2.05 17.05
C LYS A 118 -3.66 1.37 17.58
N LYS A 119 -3.00 2.01 18.54
CA LYS A 119 -1.73 1.54 19.08
C LYS A 119 -1.79 0.10 19.59
N GLU A 120 -2.84 -0.24 20.33
CA GLU A 120 -3.01 -1.55 20.97
C GLU A 120 -3.42 -2.67 20.00
N GLU A 121 -3.91 -2.32 18.82
CA GLU A 121 -4.33 -3.30 17.83
C GLU A 121 -3.76 -3.00 16.43
N ARG A 122 -2.62 -2.32 16.38
CA ARG A 122 -1.98 -1.91 15.13
C ARG A 122 -1.75 -3.10 14.21
N GLY A 123 -2.22 -2.96 12.98
CA GLY A 123 -2.09 -4.01 11.97
C GLY A 123 -3.18 -5.06 12.01
N ALA A 124 -4.12 -4.97 12.96
CA ALA A 124 -5.25 -5.90 12.98
C ALA A 124 -6.21 -5.59 11.84
N TYR A 125 -6.56 -6.64 11.07
CA TYR A 125 -7.52 -6.55 9.99
C TYR A 125 -8.89 -6.17 10.53
N LYS A 126 -9.59 -5.26 9.85
CA LYS A 126 -10.93 -4.83 10.23
C LYS A 126 -11.99 -5.25 9.22
N TYR A 127 -11.86 -4.84 7.95
CA TYR A 127 -12.84 -5.21 6.92
C TYR A 127 -12.25 -4.94 5.53
N THR A 128 -12.93 -5.44 4.51
CA THR A 128 -12.55 -5.23 3.12
C THR A 128 -13.67 -4.52 2.36
N ILE A 129 -13.32 -3.50 1.60
CA ILE A 129 -14.22 -2.84 0.66
C ILE A 129 -13.96 -3.41 -0.71
N LYS A 130 -15.00 -3.82 -1.43
CA LYS A 130 -14.89 -4.44 -2.75
C LYS A 130 -15.70 -3.67 -3.78
N ARG A 131 -15.16 -3.61 -5.00
CA ARG A 131 -15.86 -3.08 -6.18
C ARG A 131 -15.58 -4.00 -7.36
N PRO A 132 -16.50 -4.10 -8.34
CA PRO A 132 -16.21 -4.85 -9.56
C PRO A 132 -14.99 -4.28 -10.25
N LEU A 133 -14.18 -5.15 -10.87
CA LEU A 133 -12.96 -4.72 -11.56
C LEU A 133 -13.25 -3.77 -12.71
N GLU A 134 -14.41 -3.91 -13.36
CA GLU A 134 -14.84 -3.04 -14.44
C GLU A 134 -15.47 -1.73 -13.98
N ALA A 135 -15.58 -1.50 -12.68
CA ALA A 135 -16.10 -0.24 -12.15
C ALA A 135 -15.19 0.94 -12.55
N SER A 136 -15.76 2.14 -12.55
CA SER A 136 -14.99 3.33 -12.91
C SER A 136 -13.97 3.71 -11.85
N HIS A 137 -12.96 4.49 -12.25
CA HIS A 137 -11.99 5.00 -11.28
C HIS A 137 -12.64 5.89 -10.23
N GLU A 138 -13.73 6.56 -10.56
CA GLU A 138 -14.52 7.34 -9.60
C GLU A 138 -15.08 6.44 -8.50
N GLU A 139 -15.58 5.27 -8.86
CA GLU A 139 -16.07 4.30 -7.87
C GLU A 139 -14.94 3.77 -6.99
N PHE A 140 -13.74 3.57 -7.55
CA PHE A 140 -12.56 3.18 -6.77
C PHE A 140 -12.17 4.32 -5.80
N ALA A 141 -12.23 5.55 -6.26
CA ALA A 141 -11.92 6.71 -5.42
C ALA A 141 -12.94 6.86 -4.28
N GLU A 142 -14.22 6.59 -4.54
CA GLU A 142 -15.25 6.58 -3.50
C GLU A 142 -14.98 5.49 -2.46
N ALA A 143 -14.55 4.30 -2.90
CA ALA A 143 -14.17 3.21 -2.00
C ALA A 143 -12.99 3.61 -1.13
N LEU A 144 -12.00 4.29 -1.69
CA LEU A 144 -10.85 4.77 -0.94
C LEU A 144 -11.26 5.82 0.10
N ASN A 145 -12.14 6.73 -0.27
CA ASN A 145 -12.66 7.73 0.65
C ASN A 145 -13.43 7.06 1.81
N GLU A 146 -14.21 6.04 1.50
CA GLU A 146 -14.92 5.24 2.51
C GLU A 146 -13.94 4.59 3.49
N ALA A 147 -12.83 4.06 2.98
CA ALA A 147 -11.78 3.48 3.83
C ALA A 147 -11.16 4.53 4.76
N PHE A 148 -10.92 5.74 4.26
CA PHE A 148 -10.37 6.81 5.08
C PHE A 148 -11.33 7.27 6.17
N GLU A 149 -12.63 7.18 5.96
CA GLU A 149 -13.63 7.53 6.99
C GLU A 149 -13.47 6.68 8.25
N PHE A 150 -12.99 5.45 8.10
CA PHE A 150 -12.72 4.57 9.24
C PHE A 150 -11.75 5.20 10.26
N TYR A 151 -10.84 6.05 9.79
CA TYR A 151 -9.79 6.63 10.65
C TYR A 151 -10.15 8.00 11.23
N LYS A 152 -11.33 8.50 10.98
CA LYS A 152 -11.81 9.78 11.52
C LYS A 152 -12.43 9.67 12.91
#